data_0c3c6ea9922ac951ac0449f305f28512
#
_entry.id   0c3c6ea9922ac951ac0449f305f28512
#
_cell.length_a   1.000
_cell.length_b   1.000
_cell.length_c   1.000
_cell.angle_alpha   90.00
_cell.angle_beta   90.00
_cell.angle_gamma   90.00
#
_symmetry.space_group_name_H-M   'P 1'
#
loop_
_entity.id
_entity.type
_entity.pdbx_description
1 polymer ?
#
loop_
_entity_poly.entity_id
_entity_poly.type
_entity_poly.pdbx_seq_one_letter_code
_entity_poly.pdbx_strand_id
1 'polypeptide(L)' 'HRLDLDTSGLLVLALSKSAAKDLNRQFRERVVEKKYLAEVWGHLSVLQGQIDLPIRPDPDNRPRQMVDHE' A
#
# COMPACT_ATOMS: atom_id res chain seq x y z
N HIS A 1 1.88 6.21 -8.18
CA HIS A 1 2.23 5.58 -6.89
C HIS A 1 3.46 6.21 -6.28
N ARG A 2 3.66 6.02 -5.02
CA ARG A 2 4.79 6.58 -4.29
C ARG A 2 5.09 5.75 -3.04
N LEU A 3 6.29 5.93 -2.49
CA LEU A 3 6.65 5.36 -1.19
C LEU A 3 6.15 6.29 -0.07
N ASP A 4 5.60 5.71 0.98
CA ASP A 4 5.23 6.44 2.19
C ASP A 4 6.49 6.86 2.97
N LEU A 5 6.33 7.79 3.91
CA LEU A 5 7.43 8.46 4.60
C LEU A 5 8.48 7.50 5.18
N ASP A 6 8.03 6.46 5.87
CA ASP A 6 8.94 5.51 6.55
C ASP A 6 9.04 4.16 5.82
N THR A 7 8.61 4.10 4.57
CA THR A 7 8.67 2.90 3.76
C THR A 7 9.81 2.99 2.76
N SER A 8 10.65 1.98 2.71
CA SER A 8 11.67 1.83 1.68
C SER A 8 11.25 0.73 0.70
N GLY A 9 11.86 0.71 -0.47
CA GLY A 9 11.59 -0.35 -1.43
C GLY A 9 11.68 0.08 -2.89
N LEU A 10 10.97 -0.66 -3.72
CA LEU A 10 11.00 -0.48 -5.16
C LEU A 10 10.04 0.63 -5.61
N LEU A 11 10.47 1.37 -6.58
CA LEU A 11 9.69 2.42 -7.22
C LEU A 11 9.84 2.29 -8.73
N VAL A 12 8.73 2.33 -9.46
CA VAL A 12 8.73 2.23 -10.93
C VAL A 12 8.55 3.62 -11.51
N LEU A 13 9.44 4.00 -12.43
CA LEU A 13 9.37 5.27 -13.14
C LEU A 13 9.23 5.02 -14.64
N ALA A 14 8.30 5.72 -15.28
CA ALA A 14 8.11 5.64 -16.72
C ALA A 14 9.08 6.55 -17.44
N LEU A 15 9.67 6.08 -18.54
CA LEU A 15 10.60 6.84 -19.36
C LEU A 15 9.95 7.45 -20.63
N SER A 16 8.67 7.21 -20.84
CA SER A 16 7.91 7.78 -21.95
C SER A 16 6.46 8.00 -21.55
N LYS A 17 5.75 8.81 -22.33
CA LYS A 17 4.32 9.04 -22.07
C LYS A 17 3.49 7.77 -22.27
N SER A 18 3.82 6.95 -23.26
CA SER A 18 3.11 5.70 -23.49
C SER A 18 3.33 4.70 -22.36
N ALA A 19 4.57 4.61 -21.85
CA ALA A 19 4.88 3.77 -20.69
C ALA A 19 4.14 4.25 -19.44
N ALA A 20 4.11 5.57 -19.20
CA ALA A 20 3.39 6.15 -18.07
C ALA A 20 1.90 5.83 -18.11
N LYS A 21 1.30 5.93 -19.30
CA LYS A 21 -0.11 5.64 -19.48
C LYS A 21 -0.42 4.16 -19.21
N ASP A 22 0.42 3.27 -19.69
CA ASP A 22 0.24 1.83 -19.48
C ASP A 22 0.44 1.44 -18.02
N LEU A 23 1.48 1.96 -17.35
CA LEU A 23 1.72 1.70 -15.95
C LEU A 23 0.59 2.25 -15.07
N ASN A 24 0.10 3.45 -15.36
CA ASN A 24 -1.04 4.02 -14.63
C ASN A 24 -2.27 3.12 -14.75
N ARG A 25 -2.52 2.57 -15.95
CA ARG A 25 -3.58 1.61 -16.17
C ARG A 25 -3.41 0.35 -15.34
N GLN A 26 -2.20 -0.21 -15.31
CA GLN A 26 -1.92 -1.43 -14.56
C GLN A 26 -2.13 -1.23 -13.05
N PHE A 27 -1.72 -0.09 -12.50
CA PHE A 27 -1.98 0.23 -11.09
C PHE A 27 -3.46 0.46 -10.82
N ARG A 28 -4.16 1.17 -11.71
CA ARG A 28 -5.59 1.44 -11.57
C ARG A 28 -6.42 0.15 -11.63
N GLU A 29 -6.06 -0.77 -12.51
CA GLU A 29 -6.76 -2.04 -12.69
C GLU A 29 -6.26 -3.13 -11.74
N ARG A 30 -5.32 -2.81 -10.87
CA ARG A 30 -4.76 -3.71 -9.86
C ARG A 30 -4.15 -4.98 -10.45
N VAL A 31 -3.55 -4.86 -11.63
CA VAL A 31 -2.81 -5.95 -12.27
C VAL A 31 -1.42 -6.12 -11.63
N VAL A 32 -0.89 -5.06 -11.03
CA VAL A 32 0.41 -5.08 -10.39
C VAL A 32 0.31 -5.82 -9.05
N GLU A 33 1.10 -6.86 -8.87
CA GLU A 33 1.21 -7.56 -7.60
C GLU A 33 2.16 -6.83 -6.67
N LYS A 34 1.73 -6.59 -5.44
CA LYS A 34 2.50 -5.85 -4.44
C LYS A 34 2.76 -6.75 -3.23
N LYS A 35 4.00 -6.74 -2.75
CA LYS A 35 4.39 -7.45 -1.53
C LYS A 35 5.20 -6.51 -0.65
N TYR A 36 4.88 -6.49 0.62
CA TYR A 36 5.55 -5.68 1.62
C TYR A 36 6.00 -6.54 2.80
N LEU A 37 7.09 -6.15 3.41
CA LEU A 37 7.54 -6.71 4.67
C LEU A 37 7.34 -5.66 5.75
N ALA A 38 6.69 -6.03 6.85
CA ALA A 38 6.42 -5.11 7.94
C ALA A 38 6.69 -5.79 9.28
N GLU A 39 7.28 -5.05 10.20
CA GLU A 39 7.36 -5.45 11.60
C GLU A 39 6.11 -4.96 12.32
N VAL A 40 5.49 -5.83 13.09
CA VAL A 40 4.28 -5.51 13.83
C VAL A 40 4.43 -5.91 15.29
N TRP A 41 3.62 -5.30 16.16
CA TRP A 41 3.58 -5.63 17.56
C TRP A 41 2.91 -7.00 17.78
N GLY A 42 3.47 -7.75 18.73
CA GLY A 42 2.89 -9.02 19.16
C GLY A 42 3.27 -10.19 18.28
N HIS A 43 2.57 -11.28 18.45
CA HIS A 43 2.76 -12.52 17.71
C HIS A 43 1.47 -12.89 16.99
N LEU A 44 1.60 -13.27 15.73
CA LEU A 44 0.47 -13.80 14.99
C LEU A 44 0.25 -15.27 15.38
N SER A 45 -0.98 -15.61 15.63
CA SER A 45 -1.36 -16.99 15.99
C SER A 45 -1.43 -17.92 14.77
N VAL A 46 -1.38 -17.35 13.57
CA VAL A 46 -1.44 -18.09 12.31
C VAL A 46 -0.29 -17.66 11.43
N LEU A 47 0.18 -18.58 10.57
CA LEU A 47 1.27 -18.28 9.63
C LEU A 47 0.79 -17.49 8.41
N GLN A 48 -0.49 -17.56 8.12
CA GLN A 48 -1.09 -16.92 6.95
C GLN A 48 -2.54 -16.55 7.24
N GLY A 49 -2.96 -15.43 6.73
CA GLY A 49 -4.33 -14.97 6.90
C GLY A 49 -4.61 -13.75 6.03
N GLN A 50 -5.80 -13.22 6.19
CA GLN A 50 -6.25 -12.04 5.45
C GLN A 50 -6.96 -11.08 6.39
N ILE A 51 -6.67 -9.79 6.22
CA ILE A 51 -7.39 -8.71 6.88
C ILE A 51 -7.99 -7.85 5.79
N ASP A 52 -9.31 -7.72 5.81
CA ASP A 52 -10.06 -6.94 4.83
C ASP A 52 -10.93 -5.92 5.57
N LEU A 53 -10.30 -4.84 6.01
CA LEU A 53 -10.95 -3.77 6.75
C LEU A 53 -10.70 -2.45 6.03
N PRO A 54 -11.72 -1.60 5.85
CA PRO A 54 -11.49 -0.27 5.30
C PRO A 54 -10.70 0.58 6.29
N ILE A 55 -9.75 1.34 5.75
CA ILE A 55 -8.93 2.25 6.55
C ILE A 55 -9.05 3.66 6.00
N ARG A 56 -8.81 4.63 6.87
CA ARG A 56 -8.79 6.05 6.51
C ARG A 56 -7.70 6.79 7.29
N PRO A 57 -7.28 7.98 6.84
CA PRO A 57 -6.35 8.77 7.63
C PRO A 57 -6.91 9.09 9.00
N ASP A 58 -6.08 8.95 10.03
CA ASP A 58 -6.44 9.34 11.38
C ASP A 58 -6.24 10.85 11.53
N PRO A 59 -7.30 11.66 11.69
CA PRO A 59 -7.17 13.11 11.74
C PRO A 59 -6.44 13.61 12.99
N ASP A 60 -6.43 12.83 14.06
CA ASP A 60 -5.81 13.21 15.33
C ASP A 60 -4.35 12.76 15.44
N ASN A 61 -3.93 11.78 14.64
CA ASN A 61 -2.61 11.16 14.72
C ASN A 61 -1.97 10.99 13.34
N ARG A 62 -2.03 12.03 12.51
CA ARG A 62 -1.39 11.98 11.19
C ARG A 62 0.12 11.75 11.31
N PRO A 63 0.72 10.97 10.42
CA PRO A 63 0.21 10.40 9.18
C PRO A 63 -0.42 8.99 9.31
N ARG A 64 -0.84 8.60 10.50
CA ARG A 64 -1.38 7.27 10.76
C ARG A 64 -2.71 7.04 10.06
N GLN A 65 -2.98 5.78 9.78
CA GLN A 65 -4.27 5.31 9.28
C GLN A 65 -5.04 4.64 10.41
N MET A 66 -6.34 4.60 10.28
CA MET A 66 -7.21 3.92 11.25
C MET A 66 -8.27 3.13 10.51
N VAL A 67 -8.85 2.13 11.20
CA VAL A 67 -9.96 1.37 10.65
C VAL A 67 -11.20 2.27 10.59
N ASP A 68 -11.86 2.28 9.43
CA ASP A 68 -13.09 3.02 9.22
C ASP A 68 -14.26 2.09 9.54
N HIS A 69 -14.98 2.39 10.62
CA HIS A 69 -16.11 1.61 11.08
C HIS A 69 -17.45 2.06 10.49
N GLU A 70 -17.44 3.08 9.64
CA GLU A 70 -18.67 3.60 9.02
C GLU A 70 -18.92 3.06 7.62
#